data_c28774d04b4c8a57acf42cf67b968ae5
#
_entry.id   c28774d04b4c8a57acf42cf67b968ae5
#
_cell.length_a   1.000
_cell.length_b   1.000
_cell.length_c   1.000
_cell.angle_alpha   90.00
_cell.angle_beta   90.00
_cell.angle_gamma   90.00
#
_symmetry.space_group_name_H-M   'P 1'
#
loop_
_entity.id
_entity.type
_entity.pdbx_description
1 polymer ?
#
loop_
_entity_poly.entity_id
_entity_poly.type
_entity_poly.pdbx_seq_one_letter_code
_entity_poly.pdbx_strand_id
1 'polypeptide(L)'
;MVAVAAALVSAKTLPFCFGLVLASFIAAALTRGRLGDAVSRPDSVVWYLAAFLGYAVVSSAWALVPSAALVTTVYGGLIGAAAVLMLHLIGREDRPNLLHMGEGLWMGFGAGLLYLAIELASGQGIKIFLYNLAELQPGDLAPPQYFTWSDGKIVAIVREDLTRSMAPVTIFLWPAAAAIMGVVPRRCAAVLSIALVLSAAAVILGAWHETSKGAFLVGLAVFLAARLAPSVIGRGASVFWILACLGVLPGVLLAHRLALHEAPWIQYSAQQRIIIWNDTAEQVLKSPLFGVGARTTYFLGPSMERNLARSTGNEQLPKLSTHAHSVFLQTWFELGLAGATLLTLFGLALVQSIMALATTVRPYALATFASATVMAASSYGMWQYWYLAMFGLCAVVLGVSARLLEDRTRASASPHNDG
;
A
#
# COMPACT_ATOMS: atom_id res chain seq x y z
N MET A 1 -5.29 -7.18 -16.55
CA MET A 1 -4.90 -5.93 -17.22
C MET A 1 -5.73 -4.74 -16.73
N VAL A 2 -7.04 -4.69 -17.02
CA VAL A 2 -7.91 -3.54 -16.73
C VAL A 2 -7.88 -3.13 -15.24
N ALA A 3 -8.00 -4.09 -14.32
CA ALA A 3 -8.00 -3.79 -12.89
C ALA A 3 -6.70 -3.11 -12.40
N VAL A 4 -5.53 -3.53 -12.91
CA VAL A 4 -4.25 -2.91 -12.54
C VAL A 4 -4.12 -1.52 -13.14
N ALA A 5 -4.47 -1.35 -14.42
CA ALA A 5 -4.45 -0.04 -15.06
C ALA A 5 -5.39 0.95 -14.34
N ALA A 6 -6.63 0.56 -14.05
CA ALA A 6 -7.60 1.39 -13.34
C ALA A 6 -7.13 1.76 -11.92
N ALA A 7 -6.49 0.83 -11.20
CA ALA A 7 -5.90 1.08 -9.89
C ALA A 7 -4.82 2.17 -9.91
N LEU A 8 -4.05 2.28 -11.00
CA LEU A 8 -3.06 3.35 -11.16
C LEU A 8 -3.71 4.67 -11.59
N VAL A 9 -4.70 4.62 -12.48
CA VAL A 9 -5.43 5.82 -12.95
C VAL A 9 -6.11 6.54 -11.78
N SER A 10 -6.75 5.80 -10.89
CA SER A 10 -7.37 6.36 -9.69
C SER A 10 -7.33 5.36 -8.54
N ALA A 11 -6.64 5.68 -7.47
CA ALA A 11 -6.60 4.86 -6.27
C ALA A 11 -8.00 4.61 -5.67
N LYS A 12 -8.97 5.49 -5.90
CA LYS A 12 -10.36 5.31 -5.45
C LYS A 12 -11.05 4.10 -6.12
N THR A 13 -10.57 3.63 -7.27
CA THR A 13 -11.11 2.45 -7.95
C THR A 13 -10.62 1.12 -7.36
N LEU A 14 -9.59 1.15 -6.52
CA LEU A 14 -8.96 -0.06 -5.95
C LEU A 14 -9.95 -1.04 -5.28
N PRO A 15 -10.94 -0.60 -4.48
CA PRO A 15 -11.94 -1.53 -3.93
C PRO A 15 -12.72 -2.28 -5.01
N PHE A 16 -13.12 -1.59 -6.09
CA PHE A 16 -13.80 -2.20 -7.22
C PHE A 16 -12.89 -3.14 -8.01
N CYS A 17 -11.65 -2.72 -8.27
CA CYS A 17 -10.65 -3.55 -8.93
C CYS A 17 -10.38 -4.83 -8.15
N PHE A 18 -10.23 -4.73 -6.83
CA PHE A 18 -10.06 -5.89 -5.95
C PHE A 18 -11.27 -6.81 -5.99
N GLY A 19 -12.49 -6.26 -5.91
CA GLY A 19 -13.74 -7.01 -6.01
C GLY A 19 -13.89 -7.74 -7.35
N LEU A 20 -13.55 -7.09 -8.48
CA LEU A 20 -13.57 -7.72 -9.81
C LEU A 20 -12.57 -8.86 -9.93
N VAL A 21 -11.36 -8.68 -9.41
CA VAL A 21 -10.33 -9.73 -9.39
C VAL A 21 -10.81 -10.90 -8.53
N LEU A 22 -11.34 -10.66 -7.34
CA LEU A 22 -11.91 -11.68 -6.46
C LEU A 22 -13.05 -12.45 -7.17
N ALA A 23 -14.00 -11.73 -7.76
CA ALA A 23 -15.12 -12.34 -8.48
C ALA A 23 -14.64 -13.25 -9.63
N SER A 24 -13.59 -12.82 -10.36
CA SER A 24 -12.99 -13.61 -11.44
C SER A 24 -12.35 -14.90 -10.91
N PHE A 25 -11.63 -14.84 -9.77
CA PHE A 25 -11.06 -16.03 -9.12
C PHE A 25 -12.15 -16.98 -8.61
N ILE A 26 -13.21 -16.47 -8.00
CA ILE A 26 -14.34 -17.29 -7.52
C ILE A 26 -15.05 -17.96 -8.70
N ALA A 27 -15.35 -17.22 -9.77
CA ALA A 27 -15.98 -17.78 -10.97
C ALA A 27 -15.14 -18.89 -11.59
N ALA A 28 -13.82 -18.67 -11.73
CA ALA A 28 -12.90 -19.68 -12.24
C ALA A 28 -12.79 -20.91 -11.30
N ALA A 29 -12.83 -20.72 -10.00
CA ALA A 29 -12.78 -21.80 -9.03
C ALA A 29 -14.10 -22.64 -9.03
N LEU A 30 -15.25 -21.97 -9.16
CA LEU A 30 -16.57 -22.64 -9.29
C LEU A 30 -16.65 -23.48 -10.56
N THR A 31 -16.28 -22.91 -11.72
CA THR A 31 -16.35 -23.63 -13.00
C THR A 31 -15.42 -24.86 -13.04
N ARG A 32 -14.36 -24.86 -12.23
CA ARG A 32 -13.38 -25.97 -12.16
C ARG A 32 -13.56 -26.89 -10.97
N GLY A 33 -14.58 -26.69 -10.12
CA GLY A 33 -14.85 -27.49 -8.92
C GLY A 33 -13.78 -27.39 -7.83
N ARG A 34 -12.98 -26.32 -7.81
CA ARG A 34 -11.79 -26.17 -6.92
C ARG A 34 -12.05 -25.49 -5.58
N LEU A 35 -13.28 -25.04 -5.30
CA LEU A 35 -13.60 -24.33 -4.04
C LEU A 35 -13.50 -25.23 -2.80
N GLY A 36 -13.84 -26.50 -2.92
CA GLY A 36 -13.79 -27.46 -1.79
C GLY A 36 -12.38 -27.73 -1.25
N ASP A 37 -11.37 -27.56 -2.11
CA ASP A 37 -9.97 -27.78 -1.76
C ASP A 37 -9.31 -26.57 -1.09
N ALA A 38 -10.05 -25.48 -0.90
CA ALA A 38 -9.50 -24.18 -0.43
C ALA A 38 -9.03 -24.17 1.03
N VAL A 39 -9.20 -25.28 1.76
CA VAL A 39 -8.83 -25.37 3.18
C VAL A 39 -7.51 -26.11 3.36
N SER A 40 -6.40 -25.44 3.11
CA SER A 40 -5.11 -25.87 3.65
C SER A 40 -4.91 -25.31 5.07
N ARG A 41 -4.05 -25.94 5.88
CA ARG A 41 -3.69 -25.38 7.19
C ARG A 41 -3.11 -23.98 7.00
N PRO A 42 -3.68 -22.96 7.66
CA PRO A 42 -3.18 -21.60 7.53
C PRO A 42 -1.76 -21.50 8.09
N ASP A 43 -0.90 -20.79 7.39
CA ASP A 43 0.45 -20.48 7.83
C ASP A 43 0.45 -19.37 8.91
N SER A 44 1.63 -19.07 9.47
CA SER A 44 1.77 -18.07 10.53
C SER A 44 1.31 -16.67 10.10
N VAL A 45 1.48 -16.30 8.82
CA VAL A 45 1.02 -15.01 8.29
C VAL A 45 -0.48 -14.86 8.41
N VAL A 46 -1.22 -15.91 8.00
CA VAL A 46 -2.69 -15.92 8.05
C VAL A 46 -3.18 -15.83 9.49
N TRP A 47 -2.54 -16.58 10.40
CA TRP A 47 -2.91 -16.54 11.82
C TRP A 47 -2.70 -15.16 12.46
N TYR A 48 -1.53 -14.51 12.24
CA TYR A 48 -1.27 -13.18 12.81
C TYR A 48 -2.10 -12.09 12.13
N LEU A 49 -2.37 -12.20 10.84
CA LEU A 49 -3.31 -11.31 10.15
C LEU A 49 -4.72 -11.42 10.72
N ALA A 50 -5.21 -12.65 10.89
CA ALA A 50 -6.53 -12.92 11.47
C ALA A 50 -6.61 -12.43 12.93
N ALA A 51 -5.56 -12.63 13.73
CA ALA A 51 -5.49 -12.13 15.10
C ALA A 51 -5.51 -10.60 15.16
N PHE A 52 -4.73 -9.93 14.30
CA PHE A 52 -4.69 -8.45 14.22
C PHE A 52 -6.06 -7.88 13.82
N LEU A 53 -6.64 -8.39 12.73
CA LEU A 53 -7.94 -7.93 12.24
C LEU A 53 -9.09 -8.31 13.18
N GLY A 54 -9.05 -9.50 13.77
CA GLY A 54 -10.00 -9.92 14.80
C GLY A 54 -9.96 -9.03 16.04
N TYR A 55 -8.75 -8.69 16.51
CA TYR A 55 -8.60 -7.74 17.60
C TYR A 55 -9.12 -6.34 17.23
N ALA A 56 -8.87 -5.88 15.99
CA ALA A 56 -9.43 -4.62 15.51
C ALA A 56 -10.97 -4.64 15.50
N VAL A 57 -11.61 -5.75 15.11
CA VAL A 57 -13.06 -5.92 15.20
C VAL A 57 -13.53 -5.86 16.66
N VAL A 58 -12.87 -6.55 17.58
CA VAL A 58 -13.21 -6.53 19.01
C VAL A 58 -13.04 -5.12 19.58
N SER A 59 -12.01 -4.37 19.17
CA SER A 59 -11.76 -3.01 19.63
C SER A 59 -12.85 -2.01 19.22
N SER A 60 -13.69 -2.36 18.26
CA SER A 60 -14.85 -1.55 17.87
C SER A 60 -15.85 -1.37 19.02
N ALA A 61 -15.85 -2.28 20.00
CA ALA A 61 -16.77 -2.22 21.15
C ALA A 61 -16.52 -1.02 22.06
N TRP A 62 -15.30 -0.51 22.12
CA TRP A 62 -14.95 0.69 22.90
C TRP A 62 -14.49 1.88 22.05
N ALA A 63 -14.66 1.79 20.73
CA ALA A 63 -14.36 2.89 19.82
C ALA A 63 -15.34 4.07 20.03
N LEU A 64 -14.91 5.28 19.69
CA LEU A 64 -15.73 6.49 19.80
C LEU A 64 -17.06 6.38 19.03
N VAL A 65 -17.05 5.74 17.85
CA VAL A 65 -18.24 5.43 17.03
C VAL A 65 -18.23 3.94 16.68
N PRO A 66 -18.79 3.06 17.55
CA PRO A 66 -18.67 1.60 17.42
C PRO A 66 -19.16 1.05 16.09
N SER A 67 -20.28 1.54 15.58
CA SER A 67 -20.84 1.07 14.29
C SER A 67 -19.93 1.36 13.10
N ALA A 68 -19.35 2.55 13.04
CA ALA A 68 -18.43 2.94 11.98
C ALA A 68 -17.09 2.17 12.09
N ALA A 69 -16.61 1.94 13.31
CA ALA A 69 -15.43 1.13 13.57
C ALA A 69 -15.65 -0.31 13.10
N LEU A 70 -16.78 -0.93 13.50
CA LEU A 70 -17.14 -2.30 13.12
C LEU A 70 -17.21 -2.48 11.59
N VAL A 71 -17.93 -1.60 10.89
CA VAL A 71 -18.03 -1.66 9.42
C VAL A 71 -16.65 -1.63 8.77
N THR A 72 -15.78 -0.75 9.25
CA THR A 72 -14.45 -0.57 8.65
C THR A 72 -13.51 -1.73 8.94
N THR A 73 -13.52 -2.25 10.18
CA THR A 73 -12.66 -3.38 10.57
C THR A 73 -13.12 -4.69 9.95
N VAL A 74 -14.44 -4.92 9.83
CA VAL A 74 -15.02 -6.04 9.08
C VAL A 74 -14.64 -5.97 7.61
N TYR A 75 -14.72 -4.79 6.98
CA TYR A 75 -14.24 -4.61 5.61
C TYR A 75 -12.75 -4.98 5.46
N GLY A 76 -11.89 -4.54 6.39
CA GLY A 76 -10.49 -4.95 6.41
C GLY A 76 -10.32 -6.46 6.54
N GLY A 77 -11.11 -7.10 7.41
CA GLY A 77 -11.16 -8.56 7.56
C GLY A 77 -11.56 -9.28 6.27
N LEU A 78 -12.58 -8.78 5.57
CA LEU A 78 -13.02 -9.34 4.28
C LEU A 78 -11.95 -9.20 3.19
N ILE A 79 -11.27 -8.06 3.11
CA ILE A 79 -10.14 -7.87 2.18
C ILE A 79 -9.01 -8.85 2.50
N GLY A 80 -8.64 -9.01 3.78
CA GLY A 80 -7.61 -9.95 4.20
C GLY A 80 -7.97 -11.40 3.86
N ALA A 81 -9.19 -11.84 4.19
CA ALA A 81 -9.67 -13.18 3.88
C ALA A 81 -9.73 -13.45 2.37
N ALA A 82 -10.21 -12.47 1.59
CA ALA A 82 -10.27 -12.57 0.14
C ALA A 82 -8.86 -12.65 -0.50
N ALA A 83 -7.90 -11.87 0.00
CA ALA A 83 -6.51 -11.94 -0.46
C ALA A 83 -5.89 -13.32 -0.17
N VAL A 84 -6.11 -13.87 1.02
CA VAL A 84 -5.65 -15.22 1.40
C VAL A 84 -6.30 -16.28 0.50
N LEU A 85 -7.61 -16.20 0.24
CA LEU A 85 -8.30 -17.10 -0.68
C LEU A 85 -7.68 -17.04 -2.09
N MET A 86 -7.49 -15.84 -2.63
CA MET A 86 -6.91 -15.68 -3.96
C MET A 86 -5.47 -16.21 -4.03
N LEU A 87 -4.65 -15.98 -3.00
CA LEU A 87 -3.29 -16.53 -2.94
C LEU A 87 -3.31 -18.07 -2.92
N HIS A 88 -4.25 -18.66 -2.19
CA HIS A 88 -4.43 -20.11 -2.17
C HIS A 88 -4.84 -20.65 -3.56
N LEU A 89 -5.76 -20.00 -4.25
CA LEU A 89 -6.19 -20.36 -5.60
C LEU A 89 -5.03 -20.21 -6.62
N ILE A 90 -4.22 -19.13 -6.51
CA ILE A 90 -3.01 -18.94 -7.33
C ILE A 90 -2.02 -20.09 -7.14
N GLY A 91 -1.87 -20.59 -5.92
CA GLY A 91 -1.00 -21.74 -5.66
C GLY A 91 -1.37 -23.00 -6.44
N ARG A 92 -2.60 -23.09 -6.94
CA ARG A 92 -3.16 -24.24 -7.68
C ARG A 92 -3.44 -23.97 -9.17
N GLU A 93 -3.16 -22.74 -9.62
CA GLU A 93 -3.35 -22.41 -11.03
C GLU A 93 -2.30 -23.09 -11.91
N ASP A 94 -2.74 -23.48 -13.09
CA ASP A 94 -1.87 -24.01 -14.12
C ASP A 94 -1.03 -22.88 -14.78
N ARG A 95 0.08 -23.27 -15.36
CA ARG A 95 1.03 -22.35 -15.96
C ARG A 95 0.44 -21.45 -17.06
N PRO A 96 -0.40 -21.93 -18.01
CA PRO A 96 -1.01 -21.07 -19.02
C PRO A 96 -1.83 -19.92 -18.42
N ASN A 97 -2.64 -20.19 -17.40
CA ASN A 97 -3.41 -19.16 -16.72
C ASN A 97 -2.53 -18.16 -15.97
N LEU A 98 -1.49 -18.65 -15.28
CA LEU A 98 -0.52 -17.79 -14.62
C LEU A 98 0.20 -16.86 -15.62
N LEU A 99 0.55 -17.36 -16.83
CA LEU A 99 1.15 -16.55 -17.88
C LEU A 99 0.20 -15.41 -18.30
N HIS A 100 -1.08 -15.70 -18.57
CA HIS A 100 -2.05 -14.67 -18.91
C HIS A 100 -2.27 -13.65 -17.77
N MET A 101 -2.26 -14.11 -16.51
CA MET A 101 -2.33 -13.21 -15.35
C MET A 101 -1.10 -12.30 -15.28
N GLY A 102 0.09 -12.85 -15.48
CA GLY A 102 1.34 -12.09 -15.49
C GLY A 102 1.43 -11.10 -16.65
N GLU A 103 1.00 -11.50 -17.86
CA GLU A 103 0.87 -10.60 -19.01
C GLU A 103 -0.08 -9.44 -18.70
N GLY A 104 -1.27 -9.76 -18.19
CA GLY A 104 -2.25 -8.76 -17.78
C GLY A 104 -1.74 -7.82 -16.69
N LEU A 105 -0.91 -8.32 -15.77
CA LEU A 105 -0.32 -7.52 -14.70
C LEU A 105 0.64 -6.46 -15.25
N TRP A 106 1.72 -6.87 -15.93
CA TRP A 106 2.73 -5.91 -16.38
C TRP A 106 2.23 -4.99 -17.50
N MET A 107 1.37 -5.48 -18.41
CA MET A 107 0.75 -4.65 -19.45
C MET A 107 -0.23 -3.64 -18.83
N GLY A 108 -1.04 -4.06 -17.85
CA GLY A 108 -1.93 -3.16 -17.12
C GLY A 108 -1.18 -2.11 -16.33
N PHE A 109 -0.07 -2.50 -15.69
CA PHE A 109 0.81 -1.57 -15.01
C PHE A 109 1.43 -0.57 -15.99
N GLY A 110 1.96 -1.04 -17.12
CA GLY A 110 2.53 -0.19 -18.16
C GLY A 110 1.52 0.81 -18.76
N ALA A 111 0.29 0.36 -19.03
CA ALA A 111 -0.79 1.21 -19.53
C ALA A 111 -1.17 2.30 -18.51
N GLY A 112 -1.31 1.96 -17.22
CA GLY A 112 -1.59 2.93 -16.16
C GLY A 112 -0.42 3.91 -15.97
N LEU A 113 0.81 3.42 -16.08
CA LEU A 113 1.99 4.27 -15.98
C LEU A 113 2.08 5.26 -17.16
N LEU A 114 1.79 4.81 -18.38
CA LEU A 114 1.73 5.68 -19.56
C LEU A 114 0.67 6.77 -19.40
N TYR A 115 -0.53 6.40 -18.92
CA TYR A 115 -1.57 7.37 -18.61
C TYR A 115 -1.07 8.44 -17.62
N LEU A 116 -0.45 8.02 -16.51
CA LEU A 116 0.07 8.96 -15.51
C LEU A 116 1.19 9.83 -16.05
N ALA A 117 2.05 9.30 -16.92
CA ALA A 117 3.08 10.09 -17.59
C ALA A 117 2.47 11.18 -18.48
N ILE A 118 1.42 10.86 -19.23
CA ILE A 118 0.68 11.84 -20.05
C ILE A 118 0.01 12.89 -19.16
N GLU A 119 -0.65 12.48 -18.06
CA GLU A 119 -1.29 13.41 -17.11
C GLU A 119 -0.28 14.38 -16.49
N LEU A 120 0.88 13.88 -16.08
CA LEU A 120 1.95 14.75 -15.55
C LEU A 120 2.49 15.71 -16.60
N ALA A 121 2.70 15.26 -17.83
CA ALA A 121 3.23 16.09 -18.92
C ALA A 121 2.22 17.12 -19.42
N SER A 122 0.92 16.80 -19.44
CA SER A 122 -0.16 17.67 -19.93
C SER A 122 -0.81 18.54 -18.85
N GLY A 123 -0.33 18.49 -17.57
CA GLY A 123 -1.00 19.18 -16.48
C GLY A 123 -2.40 18.64 -16.22
N GLN A 124 -2.58 17.33 -16.29
CA GLN A 124 -3.85 16.59 -16.11
C GLN A 124 -4.88 16.86 -17.25
N GLY A 125 -4.37 17.04 -18.46
CA GLY A 125 -5.19 17.38 -19.63
C GLY A 125 -6.25 16.34 -19.96
N ILE A 126 -5.98 15.02 -19.80
CA ILE A 126 -6.99 13.98 -20.07
C ILE A 126 -8.12 14.08 -19.04
N LYS A 127 -7.83 14.25 -17.76
CA LYS A 127 -8.85 14.43 -16.72
C LYS A 127 -9.70 15.67 -16.97
N ILE A 128 -9.05 16.79 -17.26
CA ILE A 128 -9.75 18.06 -17.57
C ILE A 128 -10.69 17.84 -18.75
N PHE A 129 -10.21 17.21 -19.82
CA PHE A 129 -11.04 16.90 -20.99
C PHE A 129 -12.23 16.01 -20.64
N LEU A 130 -12.01 14.91 -19.93
CA LEU A 130 -13.07 13.96 -19.56
C LEU A 130 -14.10 14.57 -18.60
N TYR A 131 -13.67 15.36 -17.63
CA TYR A 131 -14.56 16.01 -16.66
C TYR A 131 -15.43 17.08 -17.34
N ASN A 132 -14.85 17.83 -18.26
CA ASN A 132 -15.61 18.80 -19.06
C ASN A 132 -16.55 18.12 -20.05
N LEU A 133 -16.16 16.96 -20.64
CA LEU A 133 -17.03 16.17 -21.50
C LEU A 133 -18.22 15.57 -20.73
N ALA A 134 -18.01 15.20 -19.47
CA ALA A 134 -19.05 14.70 -18.56
C ALA A 134 -19.88 15.81 -17.93
N GLU A 135 -19.64 17.07 -18.29
CA GLU A 135 -20.38 18.26 -17.80
C GLU A 135 -20.46 18.33 -16.26
N LEU A 136 -19.38 17.89 -15.57
CA LEU A 136 -19.34 17.89 -14.11
C LEU A 136 -19.43 19.31 -13.57
N GLN A 137 -20.12 19.46 -12.43
CA GLN A 137 -20.30 20.71 -11.73
C GLN A 137 -19.37 20.83 -10.51
N PRO A 138 -19.12 22.05 -9.98
CA PRO A 138 -18.25 22.24 -8.80
C PRO A 138 -18.60 21.39 -7.58
N GLY A 139 -19.88 21.00 -7.40
CA GLY A 139 -20.33 20.14 -6.32
C GLY A 139 -20.07 18.65 -6.49
N ASP A 140 -19.79 18.21 -7.74
CA ASP A 140 -19.59 16.78 -8.06
C ASP A 140 -18.18 16.27 -7.70
N LEU A 141 -17.24 17.19 -7.55
CA LEU A 141 -15.83 16.89 -7.33
C LEU A 141 -15.36 17.29 -5.93
N ALA A 142 -14.64 16.39 -5.29
CA ALA A 142 -14.10 16.59 -3.95
C ALA A 142 -12.61 16.18 -3.91
N PRO A 143 -11.76 16.99 -3.29
CA PRO A 143 -12.06 18.28 -2.63
C PRO A 143 -12.16 19.44 -3.65
N PRO A 144 -13.12 20.37 -3.48
CA PRO A 144 -13.40 21.41 -4.48
C PRO A 144 -12.21 22.34 -4.75
N GLN A 145 -11.35 22.57 -3.76
CA GLN A 145 -10.13 23.40 -3.90
C GLN A 145 -9.08 22.79 -4.86
N TYR A 146 -9.26 21.58 -5.34
CA TYR A 146 -8.35 20.96 -6.31
C TYR A 146 -8.64 21.40 -7.75
N PHE A 147 -9.79 22.06 -8.00
CA PHE A 147 -10.25 22.38 -9.34
C PHE A 147 -10.41 23.88 -9.52
N THR A 148 -9.78 24.42 -10.57
CA THR A 148 -10.00 25.80 -11.00
C THR A 148 -11.03 25.82 -12.10
N TRP A 149 -12.06 26.65 -11.93
CA TRP A 149 -13.19 26.77 -12.85
C TRP A 149 -13.17 28.12 -13.57
N SER A 150 -13.52 28.12 -14.87
CA SER A 150 -13.80 29.30 -15.67
C SER A 150 -14.93 29.01 -16.65
N ASP A 151 -15.94 29.86 -16.70
CA ASP A 151 -17.10 29.76 -17.59
C ASP A 151 -17.79 28.37 -17.52
N GLY A 152 -17.91 27.82 -16.30
CA GLY A 152 -18.56 26.52 -16.05
C GLY A 152 -17.70 25.30 -16.47
N LYS A 153 -16.42 25.51 -16.86
CA LYS A 153 -15.50 24.46 -17.24
C LYS A 153 -14.30 24.39 -16.31
N ILE A 154 -13.75 23.18 -16.11
CA ILE A 154 -12.49 22.99 -15.41
C ILE A 154 -11.35 23.42 -16.35
N VAL A 155 -10.52 24.36 -15.89
CA VAL A 155 -9.36 24.86 -16.63
C VAL A 155 -8.03 24.40 -16.05
N ALA A 156 -8.00 24.02 -14.76
CA ALA A 156 -6.83 23.46 -14.11
C ALA A 156 -7.18 22.52 -12.97
N ILE A 157 -6.33 21.53 -12.72
CA ILE A 157 -6.38 20.62 -11.57
C ILE A 157 -5.03 20.70 -10.86
N VAL A 158 -5.04 20.82 -9.54
CA VAL A 158 -3.79 20.87 -8.76
C VAL A 158 -3.02 19.55 -8.85
N ARG A 159 -1.68 19.64 -8.80
CA ARG A 159 -0.80 18.47 -8.93
C ARG A 159 -0.99 17.42 -7.84
N GLU A 160 -1.46 17.84 -6.68
CA GLU A 160 -1.76 16.97 -5.52
C GLU A 160 -2.87 15.95 -5.81
N ASP A 161 -3.70 16.16 -6.81
CA ASP A 161 -4.75 15.19 -7.19
C ASP A 161 -4.17 13.83 -7.62
N LEU A 162 -2.96 13.81 -8.19
CA LEU A 162 -2.27 12.58 -8.59
C LEU A 162 -1.56 11.85 -7.44
N THR A 163 -1.45 12.43 -6.24
CA THR A 163 -0.66 11.86 -5.14
C THR A 163 -1.10 10.46 -4.73
N ARG A 164 -2.41 10.21 -4.72
CA ARG A 164 -2.95 8.88 -4.36
C ARG A 164 -2.58 7.81 -5.37
N SER A 165 -2.49 8.15 -6.65
CA SER A 165 -2.09 7.22 -7.72
C SER A 165 -0.61 6.81 -7.61
N MET A 166 0.23 7.62 -6.97
CA MET A 166 1.64 7.29 -6.77
C MET A 166 1.85 6.12 -5.80
N ALA A 167 0.93 5.88 -4.86
CA ALA A 167 1.04 4.77 -3.93
C ALA A 167 0.97 3.40 -4.63
N PRO A 168 -0.08 3.06 -5.42
CA PRO A 168 -0.10 1.80 -6.15
C PRO A 168 1.00 1.70 -7.22
N VAL A 169 1.41 2.80 -7.87
CA VAL A 169 2.59 2.77 -8.77
C VAL A 169 3.81 2.26 -8.02
N THR A 170 4.12 2.83 -6.86
CA THR A 170 5.32 2.49 -6.10
C THR A 170 5.29 1.05 -5.57
N ILE A 171 4.13 0.57 -5.12
CA ILE A 171 4.00 -0.75 -4.49
C ILE A 171 3.89 -1.86 -5.53
N PHE A 172 3.17 -1.65 -6.65
CA PHE A 172 3.00 -2.67 -7.69
C PHE A 172 4.17 -2.77 -8.66
N LEU A 173 5.11 -1.82 -8.63
CA LEU A 173 6.29 -1.81 -9.51
C LEU A 173 7.08 -3.12 -9.45
N TRP A 174 7.41 -3.56 -8.24
CA TRP A 174 8.27 -4.74 -8.06
C TRP A 174 7.57 -6.04 -8.46
N PRO A 175 6.29 -6.27 -8.10
CA PRO A 175 5.51 -7.37 -8.68
C PRO A 175 5.42 -7.33 -10.20
N ALA A 176 5.20 -6.15 -10.80
CA ALA A 176 5.13 -6.02 -12.27
C ALA A 176 6.48 -6.34 -12.94
N ALA A 177 7.58 -5.87 -12.37
CA ALA A 177 8.93 -6.21 -12.84
C ALA A 177 9.23 -7.72 -12.70
N ALA A 178 8.80 -8.35 -11.60
CA ALA A 178 8.92 -9.82 -11.43
C ALA A 178 8.05 -10.57 -12.43
N ALA A 179 6.84 -10.10 -12.75
CA ALA A 179 5.97 -10.70 -13.76
C ALA A 179 6.63 -10.67 -15.15
N ILE A 180 7.23 -9.55 -15.56
CA ILE A 180 8.01 -9.47 -16.80
C ILE A 180 9.10 -10.57 -16.83
N MET A 181 9.83 -10.69 -15.73
CA MET A 181 10.89 -11.72 -15.63
C MET A 181 10.34 -13.14 -15.67
N GLY A 182 9.10 -13.38 -15.27
CA GLY A 182 8.40 -14.68 -15.34
C GLY A 182 7.83 -15.01 -16.72
N VAL A 183 7.31 -14.00 -17.44
CA VAL A 183 6.51 -14.18 -18.67
C VAL A 183 7.33 -13.94 -19.95
N VAL A 184 8.10 -12.85 -19.99
CA VAL A 184 8.77 -12.40 -21.21
C VAL A 184 10.02 -13.26 -21.50
N PRO A 185 10.36 -13.56 -22.76
CA PRO A 185 11.58 -14.27 -23.11
C PRO A 185 12.84 -13.65 -22.48
N ARG A 186 13.78 -14.47 -22.00
CA ARG A 186 14.95 -14.02 -21.22
C ARG A 186 15.73 -12.89 -21.87
N ARG A 187 15.83 -12.90 -23.20
CA ARG A 187 16.60 -11.88 -23.98
C ARG A 187 16.01 -10.47 -23.81
N CYS A 188 14.69 -10.36 -23.68
CA CYS A 188 13.99 -9.07 -23.57
C CYS A 188 13.57 -8.72 -22.14
N ALA A 189 13.45 -9.72 -21.25
CA ALA A 189 12.88 -9.53 -19.92
C ALA A 189 13.66 -8.53 -19.06
N ALA A 190 14.99 -8.57 -19.08
CA ALA A 190 15.83 -7.64 -18.33
C ALA A 190 15.68 -6.21 -18.85
N VAL A 191 15.69 -6.02 -20.16
CA VAL A 191 15.54 -4.70 -20.80
C VAL A 191 14.18 -4.10 -20.49
N LEU A 192 13.10 -4.88 -20.64
CA LEU A 192 11.74 -4.43 -20.32
C LEU A 192 11.55 -4.13 -18.84
N SER A 193 12.12 -4.94 -17.95
CA SER A 193 12.07 -4.66 -16.51
C SER A 193 12.79 -3.36 -16.15
N ILE A 194 13.98 -3.14 -16.72
CA ILE A 194 14.72 -1.88 -16.51
C ILE A 194 13.94 -0.70 -17.07
N ALA A 195 13.41 -0.81 -18.28
CA ALA A 195 12.59 0.23 -18.90
C ALA A 195 11.37 0.56 -18.05
N LEU A 196 10.68 -0.46 -17.50
CA LEU A 196 9.55 -0.27 -16.60
C LEU A 196 9.95 0.46 -15.33
N VAL A 197 11.07 0.08 -14.70
CA VAL A 197 11.58 0.73 -13.47
C VAL A 197 11.97 2.18 -13.75
N LEU A 198 12.65 2.46 -14.87
CA LEU A 198 13.04 3.81 -15.24
C LEU A 198 11.81 4.71 -15.56
N SER A 199 10.82 4.16 -16.26
CA SER A 199 9.56 4.86 -16.52
C SER A 199 8.79 5.15 -15.24
N ALA A 200 8.70 4.19 -14.32
CA ALA A 200 8.09 4.39 -13.02
C ALA A 200 8.86 5.42 -12.18
N ALA A 201 10.20 5.39 -12.22
CA ALA A 201 11.04 6.38 -11.57
C ALA A 201 10.74 7.80 -12.09
N ALA A 202 10.64 7.98 -13.42
CA ALA A 202 10.33 9.27 -14.02
C ALA A 202 8.95 9.80 -13.54
N VAL A 203 7.93 8.95 -13.50
CA VAL A 203 6.58 9.32 -13.03
C VAL A 203 6.58 9.63 -11.52
N ILE A 204 7.19 8.78 -10.69
CA ILE A 204 7.22 8.96 -9.23
C ILE A 204 8.02 10.21 -8.85
N LEU A 205 9.20 10.41 -9.45
CA LEU A 205 10.07 11.56 -9.14
C LEU A 205 9.49 12.87 -9.68
N GLY A 206 8.75 12.84 -10.80
CA GLY A 206 8.04 13.98 -11.36
C GLY A 206 6.77 14.38 -10.60
N ALA A 207 6.21 13.47 -9.78
CA ALA A 207 4.98 13.73 -9.01
C ALA A 207 5.27 14.46 -7.69
N TRP A 208 4.23 15.08 -7.12
CA TRP A 208 4.29 15.80 -5.83
C TRP A 208 3.90 14.88 -4.65
N HIS A 209 4.55 13.73 -4.53
CA HIS A 209 4.30 12.81 -3.43
C HIS A 209 5.62 12.28 -2.84
N GLU A 210 6.15 13.01 -1.87
CA GLU A 210 7.48 12.73 -1.30
C GLU A 210 7.60 11.34 -0.67
N THR A 211 6.52 10.86 -0.04
CA THR A 211 6.52 9.49 0.51
C THR A 211 6.74 8.44 -0.58
N SER A 212 6.14 8.59 -1.77
CA SER A 212 6.35 7.64 -2.87
C SER A 212 7.78 7.72 -3.42
N LYS A 213 8.39 8.91 -3.47
CA LYS A 213 9.80 9.08 -3.84
C LYS A 213 10.70 8.31 -2.87
N GLY A 214 10.51 8.53 -1.57
CA GLY A 214 11.25 7.81 -0.53
C GLY A 214 11.02 6.30 -0.59
N ALA A 215 9.76 5.86 -0.74
CA ALA A 215 9.40 4.45 -0.85
C ALA A 215 10.01 3.77 -2.09
N PHE A 216 10.05 4.47 -3.22
CA PHE A 216 10.72 3.99 -4.43
C PHE A 216 12.23 3.85 -4.23
N LEU A 217 12.90 4.88 -3.68
CA LEU A 217 14.35 4.85 -3.46
C LEU A 217 14.75 3.75 -2.46
N VAL A 218 14.02 3.59 -1.37
CA VAL A 218 14.24 2.51 -0.39
C VAL A 218 13.97 1.16 -1.04
N GLY A 219 12.88 1.01 -1.79
CA GLY A 219 12.59 -0.22 -2.54
C GLY A 219 13.69 -0.58 -3.53
N LEU A 220 14.21 0.40 -4.28
CA LEU A 220 15.31 0.20 -5.23
C LEU A 220 16.60 -0.23 -4.50
N ALA A 221 16.96 0.45 -3.42
CA ALA A 221 18.13 0.10 -2.63
C ALA A 221 18.03 -1.32 -2.05
N VAL A 222 16.85 -1.68 -1.50
CA VAL A 222 16.57 -3.02 -0.99
C VAL A 222 16.61 -4.06 -2.11
N PHE A 223 16.03 -3.78 -3.29
CA PHE A 223 16.09 -4.66 -4.44
C PHE A 223 17.54 -4.98 -4.85
N LEU A 224 18.36 -3.95 -5.01
CA LEU A 224 19.75 -4.11 -5.42
C LEU A 224 20.57 -4.85 -4.35
N ALA A 225 20.43 -4.48 -3.09
CA ALA A 225 21.15 -5.12 -1.99
C ALA A 225 20.69 -6.59 -1.76
N ALA A 226 19.39 -6.88 -1.90
CA ALA A 226 18.86 -8.23 -1.76
C ALA A 226 19.28 -9.17 -2.89
N ARG A 227 19.71 -8.67 -4.04
CA ARG A 227 20.34 -9.49 -5.08
C ARG A 227 21.71 -10.00 -4.68
N LEU A 228 22.42 -9.28 -3.83
CA LEU A 228 23.75 -9.62 -3.35
C LEU A 228 23.71 -10.39 -2.04
N ALA A 229 22.88 -9.97 -1.10
CA ALA A 229 22.85 -10.50 0.26
C ALA A 229 21.39 -10.64 0.79
N PRO A 230 20.55 -11.51 0.22
CA PRO A 230 19.12 -11.58 0.57
C PRO A 230 18.87 -11.89 2.05
N SER A 231 19.71 -12.74 2.68
CA SER A 231 19.56 -13.10 4.10
C SER A 231 19.90 -11.94 5.05
N VAL A 232 20.85 -11.09 4.69
CA VAL A 232 21.20 -9.89 5.46
C VAL A 232 20.07 -8.89 5.38
N ILE A 233 19.57 -8.66 4.15
CA ILE A 233 18.46 -7.71 3.91
C ILE A 233 17.17 -8.21 4.57
N GLY A 234 16.85 -9.51 4.53
CA GLY A 234 15.71 -10.07 5.24
C GLY A 234 15.78 -9.86 6.76
N ARG A 235 16.95 -10.06 7.38
CA ARG A 235 17.17 -9.73 8.81
C ARG A 235 17.01 -8.23 9.07
N GLY A 236 17.60 -7.40 8.23
CA GLY A 236 17.45 -5.94 8.29
C GLY A 236 15.99 -5.49 8.20
N ALA A 237 15.21 -6.08 7.28
CA ALA A 237 13.77 -5.82 7.14
C ALA A 237 12.99 -6.19 8.42
N SER A 238 13.33 -7.33 9.06
CA SER A 238 12.72 -7.73 10.33
C SER A 238 13.03 -6.74 11.45
N VAL A 239 14.28 -6.33 11.59
CA VAL A 239 14.69 -5.34 12.60
C VAL A 239 14.01 -4.00 12.36
N PHE A 240 14.03 -3.52 11.10
CA PHE A 240 13.37 -2.27 10.75
C PHE A 240 11.86 -2.30 11.02
N TRP A 241 11.19 -3.42 10.74
CA TRP A 241 9.77 -3.60 11.02
C TRP A 241 9.48 -3.53 12.54
N ILE A 242 10.29 -4.21 13.37
CA ILE A 242 10.16 -4.12 14.83
C ILE A 242 10.31 -2.67 15.29
N LEU A 243 11.35 -1.97 14.80
CA LEU A 243 11.58 -0.58 15.13
C LEU A 243 10.44 0.34 14.66
N ALA A 244 9.87 0.08 13.47
CA ALA A 244 8.73 0.83 12.98
C ALA A 244 7.47 0.60 13.84
N CYS A 245 7.22 -0.63 14.29
CA CYS A 245 6.07 -0.96 15.12
C CYS A 245 6.22 -0.50 16.58
N LEU A 246 7.37 -0.76 17.21
CA LEU A 246 7.56 -0.54 18.64
C LEU A 246 8.35 0.73 18.96
N GLY A 247 9.27 1.13 18.08
CA GLY A 247 10.11 2.31 18.24
C GLY A 247 9.46 3.62 17.78
N VAL A 248 8.28 3.57 17.14
CA VAL A 248 7.63 4.79 16.60
C VAL A 248 7.31 5.81 17.70
N LEU A 249 6.82 5.38 18.87
CA LEU A 249 6.48 6.27 19.98
C LEU A 249 7.70 7.03 20.51
N PRO A 250 8.77 6.37 21.02
CA PRO A 250 9.94 7.07 21.49
C PRO A 250 10.62 7.87 20.36
N GLY A 251 10.61 7.38 19.13
CA GLY A 251 11.17 8.08 17.97
C GLY A 251 10.50 9.41 17.67
N VAL A 252 9.17 9.43 17.70
CA VAL A 252 8.37 10.65 17.48
C VAL A 252 8.55 11.67 18.59
N LEU A 253 8.48 11.23 19.86
CA LEU A 253 8.68 12.10 21.01
C LEU A 253 10.11 12.70 21.01
N LEU A 254 11.11 11.91 20.61
CA LEU A 254 12.48 12.39 20.47
C LEU A 254 12.59 13.42 19.32
N ALA A 255 12.03 13.13 18.16
CA ALA A 255 12.06 14.04 17.03
C ALA A 255 11.45 15.42 17.35
N HIS A 256 10.34 15.43 18.10
CA HIS A 256 9.72 16.67 18.56
C HIS A 256 10.58 17.38 19.61
N ARG A 257 11.14 16.67 20.60
CA ARG A 257 12.05 17.24 21.63
C ARG A 257 13.32 17.85 21.02
N LEU A 258 13.81 17.29 19.93
CA LEU A 258 14.94 17.83 19.16
C LEU A 258 14.54 19.00 18.25
N ALA A 259 13.31 19.49 18.35
CA ALA A 259 12.74 20.57 17.54
C ALA A 259 12.90 20.36 16.02
N LEU A 260 12.85 19.10 15.54
CA LEU A 260 12.98 18.79 14.11
C LEU A 260 11.81 19.39 13.29
N HIS A 261 10.66 19.64 13.91
CA HIS A 261 9.53 20.32 13.27
C HIS A 261 9.79 21.82 12.98
N GLU A 262 10.86 22.41 13.54
CA GLU A 262 11.29 23.79 13.29
C GLU A 262 12.54 23.86 12.41
N ALA A 263 13.13 22.70 12.09
CA ALA A 263 14.38 22.65 11.36
C ALA A 263 14.23 23.10 9.89
N PRO A 264 14.93 24.14 9.40
CA PRO A 264 14.70 24.71 8.07
C PRO A 264 15.09 23.79 6.92
N TRP A 265 15.90 22.76 7.16
CA TRP A 265 16.29 21.75 6.18
C TRP A 265 15.27 20.61 6.05
N ILE A 266 14.28 20.52 6.94
CA ILE A 266 13.18 19.56 6.85
C ILE A 266 12.05 20.18 6.03
N GLN A 267 11.57 19.43 5.04
CA GLN A 267 10.45 19.86 4.21
C GLN A 267 9.20 20.13 5.05
N TYR A 268 8.47 21.19 4.72
CA TYR A 268 7.29 21.66 5.45
C TYR A 268 6.27 20.56 5.74
N SER A 269 5.95 19.69 4.77
CA SER A 269 5.01 18.59 4.99
C SER A 269 5.51 17.53 6.02
N ALA A 270 6.82 17.36 6.17
CA ALA A 270 7.41 16.50 7.18
C ALA A 270 7.41 17.17 8.56
N GLN A 271 7.68 18.49 8.64
CA GLN A 271 7.55 19.28 9.87
C GLN A 271 6.13 19.16 10.43
N GLN A 272 5.11 19.33 9.58
CA GLN A 272 3.71 19.19 9.97
C GLN A 272 3.39 17.79 10.51
N ARG A 273 3.95 16.74 9.90
CA ARG A 273 3.77 15.38 10.40
C ARG A 273 4.40 15.15 11.77
N ILE A 274 5.57 15.72 12.04
CA ILE A 274 6.22 15.60 13.36
C ILE A 274 5.30 16.19 14.45
N ILE A 275 4.62 17.31 14.19
CA ILE A 275 3.64 17.90 15.13
C ILE A 275 2.46 16.95 15.32
N ILE A 276 1.81 16.51 14.24
CA ILE A 276 0.68 15.57 14.30
C ILE A 276 1.06 14.28 15.03
N TRP A 277 2.26 13.77 14.78
CA TRP A 277 2.76 12.55 15.40
C TRP A 277 3.02 12.72 16.88
N ASN A 278 3.58 13.86 17.29
CA ASN A 278 3.78 14.15 18.72
C ASN A 278 2.46 14.20 19.47
N ASP A 279 1.48 14.95 18.95
CA ASP A 279 0.15 15.02 19.57
C ASP A 279 -0.51 13.65 19.67
N THR A 280 -0.39 12.84 18.60
CA THR A 280 -0.92 11.47 18.62
C THR A 280 -0.19 10.61 19.66
N ALA A 281 1.15 10.71 19.76
CA ALA A 281 1.94 9.96 20.73
C ALA A 281 1.58 10.33 22.18
N GLU A 282 1.36 11.60 22.47
CA GLU A 282 0.90 12.05 23.80
C GLU A 282 -0.48 11.47 24.15
N GLN A 283 -1.37 11.35 23.17
CA GLN A 283 -2.67 10.68 23.40
C GLN A 283 -2.52 9.18 23.63
N VAL A 284 -1.58 8.50 22.94
CA VAL A 284 -1.28 7.08 23.18
C VAL A 284 -0.92 6.83 24.63
N LEU A 285 -0.15 7.71 25.26
CA LEU A 285 0.28 7.56 26.67
C LEU A 285 -0.89 7.58 27.66
N LYS A 286 -2.07 8.04 27.26
CA LYS A 286 -3.29 8.03 28.10
C LYS A 286 -4.02 6.68 28.09
N SER A 287 -3.86 5.87 27.01
CA SER A 287 -4.49 4.56 26.87
C SER A 287 -3.55 3.56 26.18
N PRO A 288 -2.37 3.26 26.79
CA PRO A 288 -1.27 2.60 26.08
C PRO A 288 -1.49 1.11 25.79
N LEU A 289 -2.33 0.39 26.57
CA LEU A 289 -2.43 -1.06 26.48
C LEU A 289 -3.39 -1.53 25.37
N PHE A 290 -4.59 -0.96 25.34
CA PHE A 290 -5.67 -1.42 24.44
C PHE A 290 -6.09 -0.35 23.42
N GLY A 291 -5.55 0.88 23.54
CA GLY A 291 -5.91 2.02 22.69
C GLY A 291 -7.33 2.51 22.93
N VAL A 292 -7.77 3.39 22.05
CA VAL A 292 -9.07 4.07 22.14
C VAL A 292 -10.15 3.45 21.23
N GLY A 293 -9.87 2.33 20.62
CA GLY A 293 -10.73 1.64 19.66
C GLY A 293 -10.49 2.06 18.21
N ALA A 294 -10.70 1.10 17.29
CA ALA A 294 -10.47 1.28 15.87
C ALA A 294 -11.22 2.48 15.29
N ARG A 295 -10.64 3.13 14.26
CA ARG A 295 -11.21 4.27 13.55
C ARG A 295 -11.52 5.52 14.41
N THR A 296 -11.17 5.52 15.67
CA THR A 296 -11.41 6.68 16.58
C THR A 296 -10.67 7.93 16.10
N THR A 297 -9.47 7.79 15.52
CA THR A 297 -8.70 8.93 14.96
C THR A 297 -9.53 9.76 13.97
N TYR A 298 -10.30 9.11 13.12
CA TYR A 298 -11.11 9.78 12.10
C TYR A 298 -12.12 10.78 12.70
N PHE A 299 -12.69 10.44 13.82
CA PHE A 299 -13.72 11.27 14.48
C PHE A 299 -13.15 12.29 15.46
N LEU A 300 -11.97 12.00 16.04
CA LEU A 300 -11.28 12.92 16.95
C LEU A 300 -10.46 14.00 16.22
N GLY A 301 -9.96 13.74 15.01
CA GLY A 301 -9.11 14.66 14.27
C GLY A 301 -9.60 16.11 14.26
N PRO A 302 -10.85 16.39 13.87
CA PRO A 302 -11.40 17.76 13.86
C PRO A 302 -11.53 18.43 15.24
N SER A 303 -11.70 17.65 16.32
CA SER A 303 -11.79 18.18 17.68
C SER A 303 -10.41 18.47 18.27
N MET A 304 -9.44 17.61 17.98
CA MET A 304 -8.03 17.83 18.35
C MET A 304 -7.48 19.08 17.66
N GLU A 305 -7.76 19.26 16.37
CA GLU A 305 -7.40 20.45 15.60
C GLU A 305 -7.90 21.75 16.27
N ARG A 306 -9.18 21.79 16.65
CA ARG A 306 -9.75 22.96 17.33
C ARG A 306 -9.11 23.25 18.69
N ASN A 307 -8.76 22.19 19.43
CA ASN A 307 -8.12 22.35 20.74
C ASN A 307 -6.68 22.85 20.61
N LEU A 308 -5.94 22.35 19.62
CA LEU A 308 -4.57 22.78 19.38
C LEU A 308 -4.54 24.23 18.87
N ALA A 309 -5.41 24.61 17.94
CA ALA A 309 -5.55 25.99 17.48
C ALA A 309 -5.82 26.96 18.63
N ARG A 310 -6.69 26.57 19.58
CA ARG A 310 -6.99 27.38 20.78
C ARG A 310 -5.82 27.49 21.75
N SER A 311 -5.05 26.40 21.94
CA SER A 311 -3.94 26.37 22.90
C SER A 311 -2.71 27.13 22.44
N THR A 312 -2.48 27.21 21.12
CA THR A 312 -1.29 27.82 20.51
C THR A 312 -1.56 29.23 19.98
N GLY A 313 -2.83 29.67 19.92
CA GLY A 313 -3.21 30.97 19.33
C GLY A 313 -2.88 31.10 17.82
N ASN A 314 -2.55 30.01 17.17
CA ASN A 314 -2.16 30.00 15.76
C ASN A 314 -3.27 29.38 14.90
N GLU A 315 -4.06 30.19 14.24
CA GLU A 315 -5.12 29.75 13.33
C GLU A 315 -4.60 29.11 12.04
N GLN A 316 -3.29 29.21 11.75
CA GLN A 316 -2.63 28.62 10.59
C GLN A 316 -2.03 27.25 10.88
N LEU A 317 -2.31 26.65 12.05
CA LEU A 317 -1.87 25.29 12.35
C LEU A 317 -2.40 24.31 11.31
N PRO A 318 -1.59 23.27 10.99
CA PRO A 318 -2.01 22.28 10.03
C PRO A 318 -3.32 21.65 10.49
N LYS A 319 -4.26 21.54 9.57
CA LYS A 319 -5.49 20.80 9.81
C LYS A 319 -5.11 19.39 10.23
N LEU A 320 -5.25 19.09 11.52
CA LEU A 320 -5.05 17.75 12.04
C LEU A 320 -5.91 16.82 11.19
N SER A 321 -5.21 15.97 10.47
CA SER A 321 -5.82 15.09 9.51
C SER A 321 -6.77 14.11 10.21
N THR A 322 -7.76 13.63 9.51
CA THR A 322 -8.63 12.52 9.96
C THR A 322 -7.86 11.20 10.20
N HIS A 323 -6.53 11.23 10.18
CA HIS A 323 -5.64 10.09 10.44
C HIS A 323 -4.24 10.57 10.81
N ALA A 324 -3.47 9.72 11.51
CA ALA A 324 -2.12 10.03 11.99
C ALA A 324 -1.02 10.06 10.90
N HIS A 325 -1.33 9.89 9.63
CA HIS A 325 -0.35 9.74 8.54
C HIS A 325 0.74 8.67 8.79
N SER A 326 0.50 7.74 9.70
CA SER A 326 1.38 6.61 10.02
C SER A 326 0.52 5.45 10.52
N VAL A 327 0.55 4.32 9.81
CA VAL A 327 -0.14 3.09 10.22
C VAL A 327 0.36 2.63 11.60
N PHE A 328 1.67 2.73 11.84
CA PHE A 328 2.28 2.28 13.09
C PHE A 328 1.78 3.11 14.28
N LEU A 329 1.82 4.43 14.17
CA LEU A 329 1.37 5.32 15.24
C LEU A 329 -0.15 5.26 15.41
N GLN A 330 -0.91 5.15 14.33
CA GLN A 330 -2.36 4.96 14.38
C GLN A 330 -2.72 3.63 15.05
N THR A 331 -1.94 2.56 14.82
CA THR A 331 -2.12 1.28 15.52
C THR A 331 -1.91 1.43 17.03
N TRP A 332 -0.88 2.14 17.46
CA TRP A 332 -0.68 2.43 18.88
C TRP A 332 -1.83 3.23 19.48
N PHE A 333 -2.29 4.25 18.79
CA PHE A 333 -3.37 5.10 19.32
C PHE A 333 -4.71 4.37 19.40
N GLU A 334 -5.08 3.66 18.34
CA GLU A 334 -6.39 3.01 18.26
C GLU A 334 -6.43 1.63 18.91
N LEU A 335 -5.36 0.85 18.81
CA LEU A 335 -5.29 -0.55 19.23
C LEU A 335 -4.30 -0.82 20.37
N GLY A 336 -3.55 0.19 20.79
CA GLY A 336 -2.59 0.11 21.89
C GLY A 336 -1.42 -0.86 21.64
N LEU A 337 -0.75 -1.22 22.73
CA LEU A 337 0.36 -2.20 22.73
C LEU A 337 -0.09 -3.57 22.18
N ALA A 338 -1.32 -3.99 22.46
CA ALA A 338 -1.86 -5.25 21.95
C ALA A 338 -1.90 -5.24 20.41
N GLY A 339 -2.44 -4.17 19.79
CA GLY A 339 -2.45 -4.02 18.34
C GLY A 339 -1.05 -3.90 17.74
N ALA A 340 -0.17 -3.10 18.36
CA ALA A 340 1.21 -2.94 17.93
C ALA A 340 2.00 -4.27 17.97
N THR A 341 1.78 -5.09 18.99
CA THR A 341 2.39 -6.42 19.10
C THR A 341 1.89 -7.36 17.99
N LEU A 342 0.57 -7.42 17.77
CA LEU A 342 -0.01 -8.24 16.70
C LEU A 342 0.46 -7.80 15.32
N LEU A 343 0.56 -6.49 15.05
CA LEU A 343 1.10 -5.95 13.82
C LEU A 343 2.59 -6.32 13.66
N THR A 344 3.35 -6.28 14.75
CA THR A 344 4.77 -6.69 14.75
C THR A 344 4.91 -8.16 14.35
N LEU A 345 4.15 -9.05 14.99
CA LEU A 345 4.17 -10.49 14.70
C LEU A 345 3.72 -10.79 13.26
N PHE A 346 2.69 -10.10 12.77
CA PHE A 346 2.23 -10.22 11.38
C PHE A 346 3.36 -9.88 10.39
N GLY A 347 4.03 -8.74 10.54
CA GLY A 347 5.08 -8.34 9.61
C GLY A 347 6.33 -9.22 9.71
N LEU A 348 6.68 -9.73 10.90
CA LEU A 348 7.75 -10.71 11.05
C LEU A 348 7.44 -12.01 10.33
N ALA A 349 6.22 -12.53 10.48
CA ALA A 349 5.76 -13.72 9.75
C ALA A 349 5.77 -13.48 8.23
N LEU A 350 5.38 -12.27 7.78
CA LEU A 350 5.42 -11.90 6.37
C LEU A 350 6.87 -11.89 5.82
N VAL A 351 7.81 -11.31 6.55
CA VAL A 351 9.24 -11.36 6.16
C VAL A 351 9.76 -12.80 6.13
N GLN A 352 9.39 -13.64 7.10
CA GLN A 352 9.74 -15.06 7.10
C GLN A 352 9.20 -15.78 5.86
N SER A 353 7.94 -15.53 5.49
CA SER A 353 7.33 -16.09 4.27
C SER A 353 8.04 -15.59 3.00
N ILE A 354 8.42 -14.32 2.93
CA ILE A 354 9.23 -13.79 1.82
C ILE A 354 10.58 -14.52 1.74
N MET A 355 11.22 -14.77 2.89
CA MET A 355 12.50 -15.46 2.93
C MET A 355 12.40 -16.97 2.62
N ALA A 356 11.22 -17.55 2.66
CA ALA A 356 10.94 -18.92 2.21
C ALA A 356 10.76 -19.03 0.68
N LEU A 357 10.49 -17.92 -0.04
CA LEU A 357 10.38 -17.91 -1.50
C LEU A 357 11.72 -18.28 -2.18
N ALA A 358 11.66 -18.66 -3.44
CA ALA A 358 12.85 -18.89 -4.25
C ALA A 358 13.78 -17.66 -4.27
N THR A 359 15.10 -17.90 -4.33
CA THR A 359 16.11 -16.82 -4.28
C THR A 359 15.94 -15.78 -5.38
N THR A 360 15.41 -16.17 -6.54
CA THR A 360 15.10 -15.30 -7.67
C THR A 360 13.93 -14.35 -7.40
N VAL A 361 13.00 -14.71 -6.50
CA VAL A 361 11.81 -13.94 -6.14
C VAL A 361 12.08 -12.96 -4.99
N ARG A 362 12.95 -13.36 -4.04
CA ARG A 362 13.21 -12.60 -2.79
C ARG A 362 13.52 -11.12 -3.00
N PRO A 363 14.37 -10.70 -3.98
CA PRO A 363 14.66 -9.28 -4.19
C PRO A 363 13.40 -8.44 -4.50
N TYR A 364 12.51 -8.97 -5.33
CA TYR A 364 11.25 -8.28 -5.68
C TYR A 364 10.31 -8.21 -4.49
N ALA A 365 10.15 -9.31 -3.75
CA ALA A 365 9.26 -9.37 -2.59
C ALA A 365 9.76 -8.49 -1.43
N LEU A 366 11.08 -8.46 -1.15
CA LEU A 366 11.68 -7.58 -0.15
C LEU A 366 11.56 -6.12 -0.55
N ALA A 367 11.74 -5.77 -1.82
CA ALA A 367 11.55 -4.42 -2.33
C ALA A 367 10.09 -3.97 -2.22
N THR A 368 9.13 -4.86 -2.55
CA THR A 368 7.70 -4.61 -2.34
C THR A 368 7.39 -4.35 -0.87
N PHE A 369 7.89 -5.21 0.03
CA PHE A 369 7.71 -5.06 1.48
C PHE A 369 8.30 -3.74 1.99
N ALA A 370 9.52 -3.39 1.57
CA ALA A 370 10.18 -2.15 1.98
C ALA A 370 9.42 -0.91 1.49
N SER A 371 9.02 -0.88 0.21
CA SER A 371 8.21 0.21 -0.33
C SER A 371 6.88 0.35 0.39
N ALA A 372 6.20 -0.77 0.66
CA ALA A 372 4.94 -0.80 1.40
C ALA A 372 5.12 -0.32 2.85
N THR A 373 6.22 -0.67 3.51
CA THR A 373 6.54 -0.22 4.88
C THR A 373 6.76 1.29 4.95
N VAL A 374 7.50 1.88 4.01
CA VAL A 374 7.69 3.34 3.92
C VAL A 374 6.35 4.04 3.67
N MET A 375 5.52 3.51 2.77
CA MET A 375 4.17 4.05 2.53
C MET A 375 3.30 3.95 3.80
N ALA A 376 3.37 2.86 4.55
CA ALA A 376 2.65 2.70 5.81
C ALA A 376 3.15 3.65 6.91
N ALA A 377 4.45 3.98 6.90
CA ALA A 377 5.06 4.81 7.92
C ALA A 377 4.66 6.29 7.85
N SER A 378 4.36 6.83 6.67
CA SER A 378 4.22 8.28 6.53
C SER A 378 3.23 8.75 5.46
N SER A 379 2.20 7.97 5.13
CA SER A 379 1.30 8.35 4.02
C SER A 379 -0.17 8.46 4.46
N TYR A 380 -0.93 7.39 4.44
CA TYR A 380 -2.39 7.39 4.55
C TYR A 380 -2.87 6.73 5.84
N GLY A 381 -4.12 7.00 6.21
CA GLY A 381 -4.76 6.32 7.34
C GLY A 381 -5.02 4.84 7.05
N MET A 382 -4.77 3.99 8.04
CA MET A 382 -4.81 2.53 7.90
C MET A 382 -6.19 1.98 7.51
N TRP A 383 -7.27 2.69 7.83
CA TRP A 383 -8.65 2.24 7.58
C TRP A 383 -9.27 2.80 6.30
N GLN A 384 -8.49 3.43 5.43
CA GLN A 384 -9.02 3.89 4.14
C GLN A 384 -9.28 2.68 3.22
N TYR A 385 -10.51 2.52 2.72
CA TYR A 385 -10.94 1.35 1.93
C TYR A 385 -10.05 1.07 0.73
N TRP A 386 -9.66 2.12 0.00
CA TRP A 386 -8.78 1.98 -1.15
C TRP A 386 -7.37 1.52 -0.74
N TYR A 387 -6.90 1.94 0.44
CA TYR A 387 -5.57 1.61 0.94
C TYR A 387 -5.49 0.16 1.40
N LEU A 388 -6.53 -0.34 2.08
CA LEU A 388 -6.66 -1.75 2.43
C LEU A 388 -6.74 -2.63 1.17
N ALA A 389 -7.57 -2.24 0.19
CA ALA A 389 -7.69 -2.96 -1.08
C ALA A 389 -6.38 -2.96 -1.88
N MET A 390 -5.59 -1.88 -1.81
CA MET A 390 -4.27 -1.80 -2.43
C MET A 390 -3.31 -2.86 -1.87
N PHE A 391 -3.23 -3.02 -0.55
CA PHE A 391 -2.38 -4.06 0.05
C PHE A 391 -2.88 -5.47 -0.26
N GLY A 392 -4.20 -5.68 -0.23
CA GLY A 392 -4.79 -6.95 -0.65
C GLY A 392 -4.45 -7.30 -2.09
N LEU A 393 -4.62 -6.36 -3.02
CA LEU A 393 -4.29 -6.56 -4.43
C LEU A 393 -2.76 -6.73 -4.62
N CYS A 394 -1.94 -6.01 -3.85
CA CYS A 394 -0.48 -6.16 -3.87
C CYS A 394 -0.06 -7.61 -3.53
N ALA A 395 -0.64 -8.20 -2.49
CA ALA A 395 -0.37 -9.59 -2.12
C ALA A 395 -0.71 -10.54 -3.27
N VAL A 396 -1.87 -10.35 -3.92
CA VAL A 396 -2.33 -11.17 -5.04
C VAL A 396 -1.39 -11.05 -6.24
N VAL A 397 -1.05 -9.83 -6.67
CA VAL A 397 -0.17 -9.63 -7.84
C VAL A 397 1.25 -10.10 -7.57
N LEU A 398 1.74 -9.96 -6.33
CA LEU A 398 3.03 -10.53 -5.92
C LEU A 398 3.00 -12.07 -5.94
N GLY A 399 1.90 -12.67 -5.48
CA GLY A 399 1.70 -14.12 -5.51
C GLY A 399 1.76 -14.69 -6.94
N VAL A 400 1.07 -14.06 -7.89
CA VAL A 400 1.13 -14.43 -9.31
C VAL A 400 2.57 -14.34 -9.84
N SER A 401 3.24 -13.23 -9.57
CA SER A 401 4.60 -12.98 -10.05
C SER A 401 5.61 -13.94 -9.44
N ALA A 402 5.46 -14.28 -8.16
CA ALA A 402 6.30 -15.24 -7.44
C ALA A 402 6.19 -16.63 -8.08
N ARG A 403 4.96 -17.12 -8.28
CA ARG A 403 4.71 -18.43 -8.91
C ARG A 403 5.31 -18.53 -10.31
N LEU A 404 5.07 -17.51 -11.15
CA LEU A 404 5.64 -17.45 -12.50
C LEU A 404 7.15 -17.54 -12.51
N LEU A 405 7.81 -16.81 -11.62
CA LEU A 405 9.26 -16.75 -11.56
C LEU A 405 9.85 -18.04 -10.99
N GLU A 406 9.19 -18.67 -10.01
CA GLU A 406 9.57 -19.98 -9.48
C GLU A 406 9.43 -21.08 -10.52
N ASP A 407 8.30 -21.15 -11.23
CA ASP A 407 8.06 -22.15 -12.28
C ASP A 407 9.10 -22.03 -13.40
N ARG A 408 9.45 -20.80 -13.77
CA ARG A 408 10.51 -20.54 -14.75
C ARG A 408 11.88 -21.02 -14.26
N THR A 409 12.18 -20.82 -13.00
CA THR A 409 13.46 -21.25 -12.40
C THR A 409 13.56 -22.78 -12.35
N ARG A 410 12.48 -23.47 -11.96
CA ARG A 410 12.39 -24.93 -11.95
C ARG A 410 12.57 -25.52 -13.34
N ALA A 411 11.88 -24.98 -14.34
CA ALA A 411 12.01 -25.43 -15.73
C ALA A 411 13.43 -25.28 -16.29
N SER A 412 14.21 -24.33 -15.78
CA SER A 412 15.60 -24.12 -16.18
C SER A 412 16.58 -25.05 -15.47
N ALA A 413 16.21 -25.60 -14.31
CA ALA A 413 17.04 -26.46 -13.49
C ALA A 413 16.87 -27.96 -13.83
N SER A 414 15.79 -28.35 -14.54
CA SER A 414 15.59 -29.70 -15.05
C SER A 414 16.46 -29.86 -16.31
N PRO A 415 17.52 -30.70 -16.31
CA PRO A 415 18.25 -31.00 -17.52
C PRO A 415 17.29 -31.70 -18.48
N HIS A 416 17.32 -31.32 -19.77
CA HIS A 416 16.72 -32.11 -20.84
C HIS A 416 17.31 -33.51 -20.78
N ASN A 417 16.56 -34.49 -20.26
CA ASN A 417 16.76 -35.89 -20.54
C ASN A 417 16.10 -36.14 -21.90
N ASP A 418 16.69 -35.63 -22.96
CA ASP A 418 16.46 -36.12 -24.31
C ASP A 418 17.54 -37.19 -24.57
N GLY A 419 17.21 -38.43 -24.17
CA GLY A 419 17.89 -39.62 -24.61
C GLY A 419 17.22 -40.23 -25.83
#